data_6c33d4ffec9ed9c9818760f442ef8999
#
_entry.id   6c33d4ffec9ed9c9818760f442ef8999
#
_cell.length_a   1.000
_cell.length_b   1.000
_cell.length_c   1.000
_cell.angle_alpha   90.00
_cell.angle_beta   90.00
_cell.angle_gamma   90.00
#
_symmetry.space_group_name_H-M   'P 1'
#
loop_
_entity.id
_entity.type
_entity.pdbx_description
1 polymer ?
#
loop_
_entity_poly.entity_id
_entity_poly.type
_entity_poly.pdbx_seq_one_letter_code
_entity_poly.pdbx_strand_id
1 'polypeptide(L)' 'MIVSHFEQLRRHKCYMEKRDLPVRVIAEETGLSQGAILRVKNVTMERISLTTLETLCRYFKLRSLSELIEYVPDEEV' A
#
# COMPACT_ATOMS: atom_id res chain seq x y z
N MET A 1 -14.47 5.84 7.34
CA MET A 1 -13.16 5.32 7.75
C MET A 1 -12.24 5.17 6.54
N ILE A 2 -10.95 5.20 6.75
CA ILE A 2 -9.99 4.94 5.68
C ILE A 2 -9.57 3.47 5.76
N VAL A 3 -9.62 2.78 4.63
CA VAL A 3 -9.18 1.39 4.55
C VAL A 3 -8.01 1.26 3.59
N SER A 4 -7.11 0.34 3.88
CA SER A 4 -5.94 0.07 3.05
C SER A 4 -6.12 -1.27 2.34
N HIS A 5 -5.79 -1.28 1.06
CA HIS A 5 -5.80 -2.49 0.24
C HIS A 5 -4.38 -3.02 0.02
N PHE A 6 -3.43 -2.50 0.77
CA PHE A 6 -2.01 -2.85 0.60
C PHE A 6 -1.79 -4.37 0.66
N GLU A 7 -2.38 -5.05 1.64
CA GLU A 7 -2.13 -6.48 1.83
C GLU A 7 -2.68 -7.31 0.67
N GLN A 8 -3.86 -6.96 0.17
CA GLN A 8 -4.42 -7.64 -1.00
C GLN A 8 -3.54 -7.43 -2.23
N LEU A 9 -3.06 -6.21 -2.42
CA LEU A 9 -2.18 -5.89 -3.55
C LEU A 9 -0.86 -6.64 -3.44
N ARG A 10 -0.30 -6.70 -2.23
CA ARG A 10 0.96 -7.42 -1.99
C ARG A 10 0.79 -8.90 -2.33
N ARG A 11 -0.28 -9.53 -1.82
CA ARG A 11 -0.55 -10.94 -2.08
C ARG A 11 -0.75 -11.23 -3.56
N HIS A 12 -1.48 -10.35 -4.24
CA HIS A 12 -1.70 -10.50 -5.67
C HIS A 12 -0.38 -10.43 -6.43
N LYS A 13 0.48 -9.48 -6.08
CA LYS A 13 1.78 -9.33 -6.73
C LYS A 13 2.68 -10.54 -6.45
N CYS A 14 2.65 -11.07 -5.24
CA CYS A 14 3.38 -12.31 -4.89
C CYS A 14 2.93 -13.45 -5.79
N TYR A 15 1.64 -13.59 -5.97
CA TYR A 15 1.08 -14.64 -6.82
C TYR A 15 1.49 -14.47 -8.28
N MET A 16 1.36 -13.25 -8.80
CA MET A 16 1.66 -12.98 -10.21
C MET A 16 3.15 -13.14 -10.52
N GLU A 17 4.01 -12.76 -9.61
CA GLU A 17 5.46 -12.82 -9.81
C GLU A 17 6.07 -14.12 -9.28
N LYS A 18 5.27 -14.95 -8.64
CA LYS A 18 5.71 -16.24 -8.10
C LYS A 18 6.88 -16.10 -7.14
N ARG A 19 6.82 -15.09 -6.27
CA ARG A 19 7.84 -14.85 -5.24
C ARG A 19 7.21 -14.23 -4.02
N ASP A 20 7.88 -14.36 -2.88
CA ASP A 20 7.44 -13.73 -1.65
C ASP A 20 7.89 -12.27 -1.62
N LEU A 21 6.99 -11.39 -1.16
CA LEU A 21 7.27 -9.96 -1.09
C LEU A 21 6.97 -9.41 0.30
N PRO A 22 7.81 -9.76 1.30
CA PRO A 22 7.65 -9.15 2.60
C PRO A 22 7.95 -7.65 2.53
N VAL A 23 7.49 -6.88 3.52
CA VAL A 23 7.68 -5.44 3.54
C VAL A 23 9.15 -5.06 3.32
N ARG A 24 10.08 -5.82 3.89
CA ARG A 24 11.51 -5.55 3.71
C ARG A 24 11.92 -5.54 2.24
N VAL A 25 11.43 -6.51 1.47
CA VAL A 25 11.76 -6.59 0.05
C VAL A 25 11.11 -5.44 -0.73
N ILE A 26 9.86 -5.13 -0.41
CA ILE A 26 9.18 -4.00 -1.05
C ILE A 26 9.93 -2.70 -0.76
N ALA A 27 10.41 -2.53 0.46
CA ALA A 27 11.20 -1.36 0.83
C ALA A 27 12.47 -1.26 -0.01
N GLU A 28 13.17 -2.37 -0.21
CA GLU A 28 14.37 -2.40 -1.04
C GLU A 28 14.07 -2.05 -2.50
N GLU A 29 12.97 -2.56 -3.03
CA GLU A 29 12.63 -2.36 -4.44
C GLU A 29 12.07 -0.96 -4.72
N THR A 30 11.42 -0.35 -3.74
CA THR A 30 10.83 0.98 -3.92
C THR A 30 11.73 2.12 -3.46
N GLY A 31 12.72 1.81 -2.63
CA GLY A 31 13.54 2.83 -1.99
C GLY A 31 12.86 3.49 -0.79
N LEU A 32 11.70 3.01 -0.40
CA LEU A 32 10.98 3.52 0.77
C LEU A 32 11.48 2.85 2.04
N SER A 33 11.28 3.51 3.19
CA SER A 33 11.57 2.87 4.47
C SER A 33 10.45 1.89 4.80
N GLN A 34 10.76 0.89 5.60
CA GLN A 34 9.74 -0.07 6.05
C GLN A 34 8.66 0.64 6.85
N GLY A 35 9.05 1.64 7.66
CA GLY A 35 8.08 2.42 8.44
C GLY A 35 7.09 3.15 7.57
N ALA A 36 7.54 3.74 6.46
CA ALA A 36 6.65 4.43 5.53
C ALA A 36 5.63 3.46 4.92
N ILE A 37 6.06 2.27 4.56
CA ILE A 37 5.18 1.24 3.99
C ILE A 37 4.16 0.78 5.03
N LEU A 38 4.60 0.58 6.28
CA LEU A 38 3.71 0.13 7.34
C LEU A 38 2.64 1.18 7.67
N ARG A 39 2.95 2.47 7.52
CA ARG A 39 1.95 3.52 7.70
C ARG A 39 0.81 3.39 6.70
N VAL A 40 1.13 3.06 5.46
CA VAL A 40 0.11 2.83 4.43
C VAL A 40 -0.64 1.54 4.69
N LYS A 41 0.09 0.47 5.02
CA LYS A 41 -0.53 -0.83 5.27
C LYS A 41 -1.55 -0.78 6.40
N ASN A 42 -1.20 -0.14 7.49
CA ASN A 42 -2.04 -0.13 8.70
C ASN A 42 -2.98 1.07 8.79
N VAL A 43 -2.72 2.12 8.02
CA VAL A 43 -3.46 3.41 8.05
C VAL A 43 -3.76 3.90 9.46
N THR A 44 -2.78 3.70 10.37
CA THR A 44 -2.93 4.08 11.77
C THR A 44 -2.21 5.38 12.12
N MET A 45 -1.42 5.92 11.20
CA MET A 45 -0.63 7.13 11.42
C MET A 45 -1.32 8.32 10.78
N GLU A 46 -1.20 9.49 11.41
CA GLU A 46 -1.83 10.70 10.91
C GLU A 46 -1.17 11.26 9.66
N ARG A 47 0.10 10.93 9.44
CA ARG A 47 0.85 11.49 8.32
C ARG A 47 1.38 10.39 7.42
N ILE A 48 0.97 10.48 6.15
CA ILE A 48 1.50 9.61 5.11
C ILE A 48 1.95 10.53 3.98
N SER A 49 3.20 10.38 3.56
CA SER A 49 3.77 11.20 2.50
C SER A 49 3.09 10.90 1.16
N LEU A 50 2.80 11.96 0.39
CA LEU A 50 2.28 11.78 -0.97
C LEU A 50 3.27 11.03 -1.84
N THR A 51 4.57 11.24 -1.63
CA THR A 51 5.61 10.51 -2.36
C THR A 51 5.52 9.02 -2.09
N THR A 52 5.28 8.63 -0.83
CA THR A 52 5.09 7.22 -0.47
C THR A 52 3.90 6.63 -1.20
N LEU A 53 2.76 7.33 -1.20
CA LEU A 53 1.56 6.86 -1.87
C LEU A 53 1.79 6.72 -3.37
N GLU A 54 2.40 7.71 -3.99
CA GLU A 54 2.69 7.68 -5.42
C GLU A 54 3.63 6.53 -5.78
N THR A 55 4.67 6.33 -4.98
CA THR A 55 5.64 5.26 -5.23
C THR A 55 4.97 3.89 -5.15
N LEU A 56 4.11 3.68 -4.16
CA LEU A 56 3.42 2.41 -4.03
C LEU A 56 2.38 2.20 -5.14
N CYS A 57 1.68 3.25 -5.55
CA CYS A 57 0.76 3.15 -6.68
C CYS A 57 1.51 2.74 -7.95
N ARG A 58 2.69 3.33 -8.17
CA ARG A 58 3.51 2.98 -9.32
C ARG A 58 4.04 1.55 -9.21
N TYR A 59 4.46 1.16 -8.02
CA TYR A 59 5.01 -0.18 -7.78
C TYR A 59 3.96 -1.27 -8.06
N PHE A 60 2.72 -1.05 -7.64
CA PHE A 60 1.63 -2.00 -7.87
C PHE A 60 0.90 -1.74 -9.20
N LYS A 61 1.35 -0.77 -9.99
CA LYS A 61 0.78 -0.43 -11.30
C LYS A 61 -0.70 -0.08 -11.21
N LEU A 62 -1.05 0.75 -10.24
CA LEU A 62 -2.42 1.17 -10.03
C LEU A 62 -2.76 2.39 -10.87
N ARG A 63 -4.04 2.55 -11.21
CA ARG A 63 -4.53 3.68 -11.98
C ARG A 63 -5.08 4.79 -11.11
N SER A 64 -5.48 4.48 -9.88
CA SER A 64 -6.00 5.50 -8.98
C SER A 64 -5.59 5.19 -7.56
N LEU A 65 -5.57 6.23 -6.74
CA LEU A 65 -5.21 6.10 -5.32
C LEU A 65 -6.21 5.25 -4.57
N SER A 66 -7.47 5.23 -5.00
CA SER A 66 -8.50 4.45 -4.32
C SER A 66 -8.26 2.94 -4.38
N GLU A 67 -7.41 2.50 -5.29
CA GLU A 67 -7.03 1.09 -5.34
C GLU A 67 -6.04 0.73 -4.23
N LEU A 68 -5.37 1.73 -3.65
CA LEU A 68 -4.42 1.52 -2.57
C LEU A 68 -5.04 1.83 -1.20
N ILE A 69 -5.64 3.01 -1.06
CA ILE A 69 -6.37 3.43 0.13
C ILE A 69 -7.66 4.09 -0.32
N GLU A 70 -8.73 3.91 0.46
CA GLU A 70 -9.99 4.54 0.10
C GLU A 70 -10.77 4.95 1.35
N TYR A 71 -11.65 5.91 1.16
CA TYR A 71 -12.58 6.35 2.19
C TYR A 71 -13.89 5.58 2.05
N VAL A 72 -14.32 4.98 3.15
CA VAL A 72 -15.59 4.28 3.21
C VAL A 72 -16.47 5.02 4.22
N PRO A 73 -17.64 5.54 3.80
CA PRO A 73 -18.54 6.21 4.73
C PRO A 73 -18.99 5.26 5.85
N ASP A 74 -19.04 5.76 7.07
CA ASP A 74 -19.39 4.94 8.23
C ASP A 74 -20.80 4.38 8.14
N GLU A 75 -21.72 5.09 7.53
CA GLU A 75 -23.09 4.64 7.38
C GLU A 75 -23.27 3.51 6.38
N GLU A 76 -22.23 3.12 5.66
CA GLU A 76 -22.25 2.00 4.72
C GLU A 76 -21.68 0.73 5.32
N VAL A 77 -21.24 0.80 6.55
CA VAL A 77 -20.57 -0.31 7.23
C VAL A 77 -21.57 -1.15 8.01
#